data_5d9166be25d65e2f6cd9accef965e10d
#
_entry.id   5d9166be25d65e2f6cd9accef965e10d
#
_cell.length_a   1.000
_cell.length_b   1.000
_cell.length_c   1.000
_cell.angle_alpha   90.00
_cell.angle_beta   90.00
_cell.angle_gamma   90.00
#
_symmetry.space_group_name_H-M   'P 1'
#
loop_
_entity.id
_entity.type
_entity.pdbx_description
1 polymer ?
#
loop_
_entity_poly.entity_id
_entity_poly.type
_entity_poly.pdbx_seq_one_letter_code
_entity_poly.pdbx_strand_id
1 'polypeptide(L)'
;ATNIWPNANWYEREVWDMFGIVFNGHPHLTRILLPKYWEGHPLRKEYHARATEFTPYFLNTAKQQYEQENLRFVPEEWGMKRSGRDEDFMFLNIGPNHPSAHGAFRLVLQLDGEEVIDCIPDIGYHHRGAEKMAERQTWHSYIPYTDRIDYLGGVMNELPYIMSVEK
;
A
#
# COMPACT_ATOMS: atom_id res chain seq x y z
N ALA A 1 13.63 13.52 -1.88
CA ALA A 1 13.04 14.66 -1.13
C ALA A 1 12.86 14.35 0.37
N THR A 2 12.99 13.09 0.77
CA THR A 2 12.71 12.56 2.12
C THR A 2 13.50 13.24 3.26
N ASN A 3 14.71 13.72 2.98
CA ASN A 3 15.54 14.44 3.96
C ASN A 3 14.98 15.84 4.33
N ILE A 4 14.12 16.39 3.49
CA ILE A 4 13.50 17.72 3.70
C ILE A 4 12.05 17.55 4.13
N TRP A 5 11.36 16.60 3.49
CA TRP A 5 9.94 16.33 3.68
C TRP A 5 9.74 14.86 4.06
N PRO A 6 9.57 14.51 5.34
CA PRO A 6 9.45 13.11 5.78
C PRO A 6 8.34 12.33 5.08
N ASN A 7 7.18 12.96 4.84
CA ASN A 7 6.06 12.32 4.14
C ASN A 7 6.32 12.07 2.64
N ALA A 8 7.35 12.69 2.05
CA ALA A 8 7.80 12.33 0.70
C ALA A 8 8.24 10.86 0.60
N ASN A 9 8.63 10.24 1.71
CA ASN A 9 8.96 8.81 1.75
C ASN A 9 7.79 7.95 1.22
N TRP A 10 6.59 8.19 1.71
CA TRP A 10 5.43 7.41 1.29
C TRP A 10 5.00 7.73 -0.14
N TYR A 11 4.98 9.00 -0.53
CA TYR A 11 4.62 9.41 -1.90
C TYR A 11 5.61 8.91 -2.95
N GLU A 12 6.90 8.94 -2.67
CA GLU A 12 7.92 8.41 -3.58
C GLU A 12 7.78 6.87 -3.72
N ARG A 13 7.46 6.16 -2.64
CA ARG A 13 7.15 4.73 -2.66
C ARG A 13 5.89 4.45 -3.46
N GLU A 14 4.82 5.23 -3.28
CA GLU A 14 3.57 5.08 -4.02
C GLU A 14 3.80 5.27 -5.52
N VAL A 15 4.50 6.33 -5.92
CA VAL A 15 4.83 6.59 -7.33
C VAL A 15 5.67 5.47 -7.91
N TRP A 16 6.64 4.97 -7.17
CA TRP A 16 7.43 3.82 -7.60
C TRP A 16 6.57 2.56 -7.72
N ASP A 17 5.71 2.30 -6.75
CA ASP A 17 4.85 1.13 -6.72
C ASP A 17 3.88 1.12 -7.91
N MET A 18 3.27 2.25 -8.23
CA MET A 18 2.28 2.38 -9.30
C MET A 18 2.88 2.53 -10.70
N PHE A 19 3.98 3.26 -10.84
CA PHE A 19 4.57 3.63 -12.14
C PHE A 19 5.96 3.05 -12.39
N GLY A 20 6.67 2.57 -11.35
CA GLY A 20 8.04 2.08 -11.47
C GLY A 20 9.08 3.19 -11.64
N ILE A 21 8.77 4.42 -11.25
CA ILE A 21 9.71 5.54 -11.29
C ILE A 21 10.65 5.44 -10.10
N VAL A 22 11.94 5.30 -10.36
CA VAL A 22 12.97 5.14 -9.32
C VAL A 22 13.38 6.49 -8.77
N PHE A 23 13.36 6.62 -7.44
CA PHE A 23 13.84 7.80 -6.73
C PHE A 23 15.21 7.53 -6.13
N ASN A 24 16.25 8.12 -6.74
CA ASN A 24 17.62 7.97 -6.27
C ASN A 24 17.81 8.61 -4.89
N GLY A 25 18.43 7.87 -3.97
CA GLY A 25 18.67 8.35 -2.60
C GLY A 25 17.46 8.20 -1.66
N HIS A 26 16.40 7.50 -2.08
CA HIS A 26 15.33 7.11 -1.17
C HIS A 26 15.85 6.08 -0.15
N PRO A 27 15.56 6.24 1.16
CA PRO A 27 16.14 5.37 2.19
C PRO A 27 15.66 3.91 2.12
N HIS A 28 14.42 3.68 1.68
CA HIS A 28 13.83 2.34 1.61
C HIS A 28 12.73 2.29 0.55
N LEU A 29 13.13 2.14 -0.72
CA LEU A 29 12.20 2.14 -1.85
C LEU A 29 11.58 0.74 -2.03
N THR A 30 10.47 0.51 -1.36
CA THR A 30 9.70 -0.75 -1.43
C THR A 30 8.23 -0.46 -1.70
N ARG A 31 7.48 -1.48 -2.12
CA ARG A 31 6.03 -1.34 -2.33
C ARG A 31 5.33 -0.86 -1.07
N ILE A 32 4.27 -0.10 -1.23
CA ILE A 32 3.48 0.46 -0.13
C ILE A 32 2.00 0.10 -0.25
N LEU A 33 1.42 0.13 -1.44
CA LEU A 33 0.01 -0.17 -1.68
C LEU A 33 -0.22 -1.60 -2.15
N LEU A 34 0.72 -2.18 -2.89
CA LEU A 34 0.64 -3.54 -3.39
C LEU A 34 1.46 -4.49 -2.53
N PRO A 35 1.09 -5.79 -2.49
CA PRO A 35 1.90 -6.79 -1.80
C PRO A 35 3.30 -6.88 -2.40
N LYS A 36 4.28 -7.30 -1.60
CA LYS A 36 5.69 -7.42 -2.04
C LYS A 36 5.87 -8.35 -3.24
N TYR A 37 5.04 -9.40 -3.34
CA TYR A 37 5.06 -10.37 -4.44
C TYR A 37 4.45 -9.88 -5.74
N TRP A 38 3.83 -8.69 -5.76
CA TRP A 38 3.19 -8.19 -6.96
C TRP A 38 4.20 -7.86 -8.04
N GLU A 39 3.96 -8.32 -9.27
CA GLU A 39 4.80 -8.05 -10.42
C GLU A 39 4.26 -6.90 -11.27
N GLY A 40 5.17 -6.05 -11.74
CA GLY A 40 4.84 -4.91 -12.58
C GLY A 40 4.32 -3.70 -11.80
N HIS A 41 3.89 -2.70 -12.55
CA HIS A 41 3.45 -1.39 -12.06
C HIS A 41 2.10 -1.04 -12.69
N PRO A 42 0.99 -1.11 -11.91
CA PRO A 42 -0.37 -1.13 -12.47
C PRO A 42 -0.79 0.11 -13.25
N LEU A 43 -0.25 1.28 -12.94
CA LEU A 43 -0.64 2.51 -13.63
C LEU A 43 0.14 2.78 -14.92
N ARG A 44 1.07 1.90 -15.28
CA ARG A 44 1.65 1.93 -16.63
C ARG A 44 0.62 1.52 -17.68
N LYS A 45 0.66 2.13 -18.85
CA LYS A 45 -0.31 1.87 -19.93
C LYS A 45 -0.21 0.48 -20.53
N GLU A 46 0.98 -0.09 -20.54
CA GLU A 46 1.21 -1.48 -20.95
C GLU A 46 0.71 -2.53 -19.97
N TYR A 47 0.38 -2.12 -18.74
CA TYR A 47 -0.15 -3.04 -17.73
C TYR A 47 -1.63 -3.33 -17.97
N HIS A 48 -1.99 -4.62 -17.97
CA HIS A 48 -3.34 -5.06 -18.28
C HIS A 48 -4.37 -4.53 -17.28
N ALA A 49 -5.47 -4.00 -17.82
CA ALA A 49 -6.57 -3.46 -16.98
C ALA A 49 -7.64 -4.51 -16.62
N ARG A 50 -7.57 -5.70 -17.25
CA ARG A 50 -8.57 -6.78 -17.03
C ARG A 50 -7.92 -8.00 -16.43
N ALA A 51 -8.56 -8.58 -15.42
CA ALA A 51 -8.08 -9.80 -14.77
C ALA A 51 -8.00 -11.00 -15.73
N THR A 52 -8.82 -11.02 -16.78
CA THR A 52 -8.82 -12.08 -17.83
C THR A 52 -7.57 -12.06 -18.71
N GLU A 53 -6.79 -10.99 -18.66
CA GLU A 53 -5.54 -10.85 -19.42
C GLU A 53 -4.34 -11.43 -18.67
N PHE A 54 -4.52 -11.80 -17.39
CA PHE A 54 -3.49 -12.45 -16.59
C PHE A 54 -3.59 -13.97 -16.68
N THR A 55 -2.44 -14.63 -16.52
CA THR A 55 -2.40 -16.10 -16.42
C THR A 55 -3.11 -16.53 -15.14
N PRO A 56 -4.08 -17.49 -15.19
CA PRO A 56 -4.97 -17.79 -14.07
C PRO A 56 -4.28 -18.21 -12.76
N TYR A 57 -3.05 -18.71 -12.82
CA TYR A 57 -2.34 -19.28 -11.67
C TYR A 57 -1.21 -18.38 -11.12
N PHE A 58 -0.91 -17.29 -11.80
CA PHE A 58 0.19 -16.40 -11.47
C PHE A 58 0.14 -15.89 -10.01
N LEU A 59 -1.00 -15.32 -9.62
CA LEU A 59 -1.18 -14.75 -8.28
C LEU A 59 -1.20 -15.80 -7.17
N ASN A 60 -1.67 -17.02 -7.45
CA ASN A 60 -1.75 -18.07 -6.44
C ASN A 60 -0.38 -18.58 -6.01
N THR A 61 0.52 -18.79 -6.96
CA THR A 61 1.88 -19.25 -6.65
C THR A 61 2.67 -18.17 -5.91
N ALA A 62 2.60 -16.94 -6.39
CA ALA A 62 3.26 -15.81 -5.76
C ALA A 62 2.71 -15.55 -4.34
N LYS A 63 1.39 -15.67 -4.14
CA LYS A 63 0.76 -15.56 -2.84
C LYS A 63 1.23 -16.64 -1.87
N GLN A 64 1.32 -17.89 -2.31
CA GLN A 64 1.81 -19.00 -1.48
C GLN A 64 3.26 -18.78 -1.06
N GLN A 65 4.12 -18.33 -1.98
CA GLN A 65 5.50 -17.99 -1.66
C GLN A 65 5.59 -16.88 -0.63
N TYR A 66 4.81 -15.82 -0.81
CA TYR A 66 4.75 -14.69 0.12
C TYR A 66 4.24 -15.10 1.51
N GLU A 67 3.22 -15.96 1.58
CA GLU A 67 2.72 -16.48 2.85
C GLU A 67 3.78 -17.29 3.60
N GLN A 68 4.62 -18.06 2.87
CA GLN A 68 5.74 -18.77 3.45
C GLN A 68 6.87 -17.85 3.89
N GLU A 69 7.17 -16.80 3.12
CA GLU A 69 8.17 -15.79 3.46
C GLU A 69 7.75 -14.92 4.65
N ASN A 70 6.46 -14.62 4.77
CA ASN A 70 5.93 -13.86 5.92
C ASN A 70 6.05 -14.59 7.26
N LEU A 71 6.21 -15.90 7.25
CA LEU A 71 6.55 -16.65 8.47
C LEU A 71 7.98 -16.36 8.95
N ARG A 72 8.82 -15.78 8.09
CA ARG A 72 10.16 -15.29 8.42
C ARG A 72 10.13 -13.77 8.48
N PHE A 73 9.69 -13.24 9.61
CA PHE A 73 9.74 -11.81 9.81
C PHE A 73 11.20 -11.36 9.97
N VAL A 74 11.68 -10.54 9.04
CA VAL A 74 13.01 -9.92 9.08
C VAL A 74 12.79 -8.41 9.25
N PRO A 75 13.02 -7.83 10.42
CA PRO A 75 12.74 -6.43 10.73
C PRO A 75 13.36 -5.44 9.74
N GLU A 76 14.57 -5.73 9.26
CA GLU A 76 15.31 -4.90 8.34
C GLU A 76 14.62 -4.75 6.96
N GLU A 77 13.91 -5.78 6.52
CA GLU A 77 13.12 -5.74 5.28
C GLU A 77 11.92 -4.81 5.37
N TRP A 78 11.52 -4.48 6.59
CA TRP A 78 10.44 -3.53 6.89
C TRP A 78 10.96 -2.13 7.21
N GLY A 79 12.29 -1.93 7.15
CA GLY A 79 12.93 -0.66 7.44
C GLY A 79 13.15 -0.40 8.93
N MET A 80 12.92 -1.39 9.80
CA MET A 80 13.22 -1.33 11.22
C MET A 80 14.73 -1.45 11.46
N LYS A 81 15.24 -0.70 12.39
CA LYS A 81 16.63 -0.81 12.83
C LYS A 81 16.68 -1.61 14.12
N ARG A 82 17.50 -2.64 14.15
CA ARG A 82 17.85 -3.28 15.41
C ARG A 82 18.70 -2.31 16.21
N SER A 83 18.15 -1.71 17.22
CA SER A 83 18.95 -0.87 18.13
C SER A 83 19.64 -1.75 19.17
N GLY A 84 20.89 -1.93 19.00
CA GLY A 84 22.09 -2.16 19.78
C GLY A 84 22.09 -2.92 21.09
N ARG A 85 21.07 -3.66 21.51
CA ARG A 85 21.17 -4.69 22.54
C ARG A 85 20.36 -5.90 22.11
N ASP A 86 21.05 -6.99 21.89
CA ASP A 86 20.60 -8.17 21.14
C ASP A 86 19.53 -9.06 21.79
N GLU A 87 18.89 -8.67 22.91
CA GLU A 87 18.38 -9.78 23.68
C GLU A 87 16.87 -9.81 23.97
N ASP A 88 16.09 -8.70 23.91
CA ASP A 88 14.71 -8.79 24.39
C ASP A 88 13.67 -7.91 23.65
N PHE A 89 13.83 -7.61 22.38
CA PHE A 89 12.79 -6.90 21.64
C PHE A 89 11.66 -7.85 21.23
N MET A 90 10.45 -7.50 21.59
CA MET A 90 9.25 -8.18 21.13
C MET A 90 8.69 -7.44 19.89
N PHE A 91 8.32 -8.21 18.86
CA PHE A 91 7.57 -7.70 17.73
C PHE A 91 6.10 -8.04 17.87
N LEU A 92 5.26 -7.02 17.89
CA LEU A 92 3.81 -7.17 17.99
C LEU A 92 3.14 -6.72 16.70
N ASN A 93 2.32 -7.59 16.12
CA ASN A 93 1.45 -7.25 15.00
C ASN A 93 0.06 -6.90 15.51
N ILE A 94 -0.39 -5.68 15.21
CA ILE A 94 -1.76 -5.24 15.45
C ILE A 94 -2.47 -5.14 14.11
N GLY A 95 -3.51 -5.93 13.91
CA GLY A 95 -4.21 -6.02 12.64
C GLY A 95 -3.68 -7.12 11.70
N PRO A 96 -4.16 -7.19 10.44
CA PRO A 96 -5.04 -6.21 9.77
C PRO A 96 -6.48 -6.15 10.28
N ASN A 97 -6.98 -7.19 10.92
CA ASN A 97 -8.32 -7.23 11.50
C ASN A 97 -8.22 -7.03 13.02
N HIS A 98 -8.38 -5.80 13.47
CA HIS A 98 -8.32 -5.44 14.89
C HIS A 98 -9.52 -4.57 15.27
N PRO A 99 -10.16 -4.79 16.44
CA PRO A 99 -11.37 -4.06 16.83
C PRO A 99 -11.20 -2.55 16.96
N SER A 100 -10.00 -2.07 17.27
CA SER A 100 -9.70 -0.64 17.38
C SER A 100 -9.45 0.04 16.03
N ALA A 101 -9.28 -0.74 14.97
CA ALA A 101 -9.08 -0.20 13.63
C ALA A 101 -10.41 -0.11 12.89
N HIS A 102 -10.67 1.02 12.26
CA HIS A 102 -11.84 1.21 11.40
C HIS A 102 -11.54 0.72 9.98
N GLY A 103 -11.52 -0.60 9.80
CA GLY A 103 -11.14 -1.26 8.56
C GLY A 103 -9.84 -2.06 8.71
N ALA A 104 -9.31 -2.58 7.59
CA ALA A 104 -8.09 -3.37 7.60
C ALA A 104 -6.85 -2.47 7.65
N PHE A 105 -6.15 -2.52 8.76
CA PHE A 105 -4.93 -1.76 9.01
C PHE A 105 -3.98 -2.57 9.88
N ARG A 106 -2.72 -2.67 9.50
CA ARG A 106 -1.71 -3.40 10.25
C ARG A 106 -0.64 -2.46 10.77
N LEU A 107 -0.30 -2.61 12.04
CA LEU A 107 0.86 -1.99 12.65
C LEU A 107 1.83 -3.08 13.11
N VAL A 108 3.08 -2.93 12.74
CA VAL A 108 4.17 -3.75 13.28
C VAL A 108 4.92 -2.90 14.28
N LEU A 109 4.83 -3.29 15.56
CA LEU A 109 5.46 -2.59 16.67
C LEU A 109 6.72 -3.34 17.11
N GLN A 110 7.77 -2.60 17.38
CA GLN A 110 8.94 -3.09 18.11
C GLN A 110 8.85 -2.58 19.54
N LEU A 111 8.84 -3.48 20.49
CA LEU A 111 8.65 -3.19 21.92
C LEU A 111 9.90 -3.58 22.71
N ASP A 112 10.24 -2.73 23.69
CA ASP A 112 11.14 -3.06 24.79
C ASP A 112 10.32 -3.07 26.08
N GLY A 113 9.93 -4.27 26.51
CA GLY A 113 8.92 -4.42 27.56
C GLY A 113 7.57 -3.82 27.14
N GLU A 114 7.15 -2.74 27.79
CA GLU A 114 5.91 -2.00 27.50
C GLU A 114 6.17 -0.73 26.64
N GLU A 115 7.41 -0.38 26.38
CA GLU A 115 7.77 0.81 25.62
C GLU A 115 7.82 0.51 24.12
N VAL A 116 7.17 1.36 23.34
CA VAL A 116 7.21 1.28 21.86
C VAL A 116 8.48 1.98 21.37
N ILE A 117 9.41 1.20 20.82
CA ILE A 117 10.68 1.71 20.28
C ILE A 117 10.52 2.13 18.83
N ASP A 118 9.79 1.33 18.04
CA ASP A 118 9.57 1.62 16.62
C ASP A 118 8.19 1.12 16.19
N CYS A 119 7.63 1.78 15.16
CA CYS A 119 6.31 1.46 14.65
C CYS A 119 6.29 1.60 13.14
N ILE A 120 5.96 0.53 12.45
CA ILE A 120 5.79 0.55 11.00
C ILE A 120 4.34 0.24 10.63
N PRO A 121 3.63 1.19 10.02
CA PRO A 121 2.33 0.94 9.43
C PRO A 121 2.49 0.16 8.12
N ASP A 122 1.75 -0.92 8.00
CA ASP A 122 1.61 -1.72 6.79
C ASP A 122 0.23 -1.45 6.19
N ILE A 123 0.22 -0.75 5.07
CA ILE A 123 -0.98 -0.23 4.42
C ILE A 123 -1.23 -0.95 3.08
N GLY A 124 -2.31 -0.60 2.39
CA GLY A 124 -2.66 -1.18 1.10
C GLY A 124 -3.84 -2.16 1.16
N TYR A 125 -4.30 -2.54 2.33
CA TYR A 125 -5.43 -3.48 2.49
C TYR A 125 -6.76 -2.95 1.93
N HIS A 126 -6.91 -1.63 1.81
CA HIS A 126 -8.05 -0.96 1.17
C HIS A 126 -7.76 -0.47 -0.25
N HIS A 127 -6.57 -0.75 -0.78
CA HIS A 127 -6.22 -0.35 -2.14
C HIS A 127 -7.03 -1.16 -3.16
N ARG A 128 -7.84 -0.48 -3.96
CA ARG A 128 -8.72 -1.11 -4.96
C ARG A 128 -8.22 -0.97 -6.40
N GLY A 129 -7.14 -0.22 -6.63
CA GLY A 129 -6.69 0.11 -7.98
C GLY A 129 -7.72 0.95 -8.74
N ALA A 130 -8.35 1.92 -8.07
CA ALA A 130 -9.43 2.73 -8.63
C ALA A 130 -9.00 3.46 -9.91
N GLU A 131 -7.77 3.97 -9.97
CA GLU A 131 -7.21 4.66 -11.14
C GLU A 131 -7.07 3.71 -12.33
N LYS A 132 -6.68 2.47 -12.09
CA LYS A 132 -6.61 1.45 -13.14
C LYS A 132 -7.98 1.02 -13.62
N MET A 133 -8.94 0.91 -12.71
CA MET A 133 -10.32 0.62 -13.08
C MET A 133 -10.95 1.77 -13.89
N ALA A 134 -10.57 3.01 -13.63
CA ALA A 134 -11.03 4.17 -14.40
C ALA A 134 -10.72 4.07 -15.89
N GLU A 135 -9.61 3.44 -16.27
CA GLU A 135 -9.22 3.28 -17.67
C GLU A 135 -10.23 2.48 -18.51
N ARG A 136 -11.05 1.66 -17.89
CA ARG A 136 -12.07 0.82 -18.54
C ARG A 136 -13.50 1.20 -18.22
N GLN A 137 -13.70 2.18 -17.37
CA GLN A 137 -15.02 2.67 -16.98
C GLN A 137 -15.47 3.83 -17.89
N THR A 138 -16.79 4.01 -17.98
CA THR A 138 -17.34 5.26 -18.52
C THR A 138 -17.29 6.33 -17.44
N TRP A 139 -17.38 7.61 -17.85
CA TRP A 139 -17.39 8.74 -16.93
C TRP A 139 -18.49 8.57 -15.84
N HIS A 140 -19.68 8.15 -16.22
CA HIS A 140 -20.79 7.90 -15.30
C HIS A 140 -20.54 6.73 -14.35
N SER A 141 -20.02 5.62 -14.85
CA SER A 141 -19.80 4.43 -14.02
C SER A 141 -18.62 4.60 -13.05
N TYR A 142 -17.79 5.61 -13.25
CA TYR A 142 -16.70 5.91 -12.32
C TYR A 142 -17.12 6.77 -11.12
N ILE A 143 -18.25 7.49 -11.19
CA ILE A 143 -18.74 8.34 -10.08
C ILE A 143 -18.77 7.61 -8.73
N PRO A 144 -19.29 6.37 -8.61
CA PRO A 144 -19.30 5.66 -7.34
C PRO A 144 -17.91 5.39 -6.73
N TYR A 145 -16.85 5.40 -7.54
CA TYR A 145 -15.49 5.23 -7.02
C TYR A 145 -14.98 6.49 -6.32
N THR A 146 -15.39 7.66 -6.79
CA THR A 146 -15.06 8.94 -6.16
C THR A 146 -15.77 9.10 -4.82
N ASP A 147 -17.02 8.65 -4.72
CA ASP A 147 -17.79 8.61 -3.49
C ASP A 147 -17.08 7.80 -2.38
N ARG A 148 -16.44 6.70 -2.75
CA ARG A 148 -15.78 5.78 -1.83
C ARG A 148 -14.36 6.13 -1.44
N ILE A 149 -13.83 7.25 -1.89
CA ILE A 149 -12.53 7.79 -1.42
C ILE A 149 -12.66 8.14 0.07
N ASP A 150 -13.73 8.84 0.41
CA ASP A 150 -14.16 9.12 1.79
C ASP A 150 -15.68 9.07 1.83
N TYR A 151 -16.23 7.96 2.29
CA TYR A 151 -17.68 7.73 2.29
C TYR A 151 -18.47 8.68 3.19
N LEU A 152 -17.82 9.38 4.12
CA LEU A 152 -18.45 10.42 4.93
C LEU A 152 -18.63 11.72 4.12
N GLY A 153 -17.67 12.03 3.25
CA GLY A 153 -17.68 13.20 2.39
C GLY A 153 -18.01 12.90 0.93
N GLY A 154 -18.81 11.87 0.62
CA GLY A 154 -19.01 11.34 -0.73
C GLY A 154 -19.35 12.40 -1.77
N VAL A 155 -20.38 13.22 -1.52
CA VAL A 155 -20.81 14.31 -2.43
C VAL A 155 -19.69 15.33 -2.67
N MET A 156 -18.87 15.60 -1.65
CA MET A 156 -17.74 16.53 -1.78
C MET A 156 -16.62 15.95 -2.66
N ASN A 157 -16.49 14.62 -2.72
CA ASN A 157 -15.53 13.95 -3.60
C ASN A 157 -16.07 13.83 -5.03
N GLU A 158 -17.39 13.63 -5.20
CA GLU A 158 -18.02 13.52 -6.51
C GLU A 158 -18.04 14.85 -7.27
N LEU A 159 -18.35 15.94 -6.59
CA LEU A 159 -18.55 17.24 -7.20
C LEU A 159 -17.36 17.72 -8.02
N PRO A 160 -16.10 17.71 -7.55
CA PRO A 160 -14.94 18.10 -8.36
C PRO A 160 -14.74 17.24 -9.59
N TYR A 161 -15.04 15.94 -9.47
CA TYR A 161 -14.97 15.02 -10.58
C TYR A 161 -16.00 15.38 -11.67
N ILE A 162 -17.26 15.54 -11.29
CA ILE A 162 -18.34 15.89 -12.21
C ILE A 162 -18.06 17.23 -12.90
N MET A 163 -17.70 18.26 -12.13
CA MET A 163 -17.33 19.57 -12.67
C MET A 163 -16.16 19.52 -13.65
N SER A 164 -15.24 18.59 -13.46
CA SER A 164 -14.10 18.40 -14.37
C SER A 164 -14.49 17.72 -15.68
N VAL A 165 -15.46 16.80 -15.62
CA VAL A 165 -15.97 16.08 -16.79
C VAL A 165 -16.91 16.94 -17.64
N GLU A 166 -17.67 17.84 -17.00
CA GLU A 166 -18.60 18.75 -17.70
C GLU A 166 -17.92 19.94 -18.38
N LYS A 167 -16.65 20.18 -18.13
CA LYS A 167 -15.83 21.27 -18.67
C LYS A 167 -15.17 20.92 -19.99
#